data_90c3c10c0c2cd054d5e3f3b0fb6be9a9
#
_entry.id   90c3c10c0c2cd054d5e3f3b0fb6be9a9
#
_cell.length_a   1.000
_cell.length_b   1.000
_cell.length_c   1.000
_cell.angle_alpha   90.00
_cell.angle_beta   90.00
_cell.angle_gamma   90.00
#
_symmetry.space_group_name_H-M   'P 1'
#
loop_
_entity.id
_entity.type
_entity.pdbx_description
1 polymer ?
#
loop_
_entity_poly.entity_id
_entity_poly.type
_entity_poly.pdbx_seq_one_letter_code
_entity_poly.pdbx_strand_id
1 'polypeptide(L)'
;MWAEVLGAAAADSGAGRAALEAVGSLAVVYCQTWQYDDAATRLAQRLGVQPPCTVNTGIGGTVPAVAVVEASEAMRRGELEVAAVVSGEALATRRARKRRGEPYRASFPPPERRPFPFEAPFHPAEVAHEVFQAYLTFALFDTARRAHLGVGLDGYRVGLGRLWARAARVAAANPDAWFPEARRPEDIATPGPDNRMVASPYTKRMVAIMDVDMAAALLLATHRAADRLGVPPERRVYLRGAGLALDPTYVAEHPAMWRSPAMRVAAGGALRAAGIGVDDLAHLDLYSCFGSSVYFALDALGIGPDDPRGFTVTGGLPSHGGPGSGYVTHALAWMARRLREDPGAHGLVSGVGMHMTKHAFTCWSTDPAPVAPPPPAAAPAPETRPVVERLEGTVTVVAATVLHGRDGDPERLVAVCETPEGARGYAVGTDAELLAAAGEVELVGRRAQVRPDGGVNRLSWDGGDRGSAGR
;
A
#
# COMPACT_ATOMS: atom_id res chain seq x y z
N MET A 1 2.63 -12.90 -19.09
CA MET A 1 2.87 -11.62 -18.36
C MET A 1 4.26 -11.56 -17.71
N TRP A 2 4.62 -12.35 -16.66
CA TRP A 2 5.94 -12.20 -15.98
C TRP A 2 7.14 -12.36 -16.91
N ALA A 3 7.14 -13.39 -17.78
CA ALA A 3 8.23 -13.56 -18.76
C ALA A 3 8.31 -12.43 -19.80
N GLU A 4 7.17 -11.86 -20.17
CA GLU A 4 7.08 -10.74 -21.12
C GLU A 4 7.65 -9.46 -20.50
N VAL A 5 7.25 -9.11 -19.25
CA VAL A 5 7.77 -7.89 -18.61
C VAL A 5 9.24 -8.00 -18.23
N LEU A 6 9.74 -9.22 -17.91
CA LEU A 6 11.19 -9.43 -17.75
C LEU A 6 11.95 -9.32 -19.07
N GLY A 7 11.38 -9.83 -20.16
CA GLY A 7 11.92 -9.62 -21.51
C GLY A 7 11.95 -8.14 -21.90
N ALA A 8 10.88 -7.39 -21.55
CA ALA A 8 10.82 -5.95 -21.77
C ALA A 8 11.87 -5.20 -20.93
N ALA A 9 12.05 -5.55 -19.64
CA ALA A 9 13.08 -4.96 -18.79
C ALA A 9 14.50 -5.24 -19.31
N ALA A 10 14.73 -6.44 -19.84
CA ALA A 10 16.01 -6.80 -20.46
C ALA A 10 16.26 -5.98 -21.73
N ALA A 11 15.26 -5.80 -22.57
CA ALA A 11 15.35 -4.95 -23.75
C ALA A 11 15.56 -3.48 -23.39
N ASP A 12 14.84 -2.98 -22.38
CA ASP A 12 14.98 -1.62 -21.87
C ASP A 12 16.39 -1.33 -21.31
N SER A 13 17.05 -2.33 -20.71
CA SER A 13 18.44 -2.19 -20.25
C SER A 13 19.46 -2.02 -21.38
N GLY A 14 19.11 -2.38 -22.61
CA GLY A 14 20.02 -2.46 -23.75
C GLY A 14 20.86 -3.73 -23.82
N ALA A 15 20.92 -4.54 -22.75
CA ALA A 15 21.69 -5.79 -22.72
C ALA A 15 20.89 -7.02 -23.21
N GLY A 16 19.57 -6.89 -23.35
CA GLY A 16 18.72 -7.93 -23.92
C GLY A 16 18.84 -9.27 -23.21
N ARG A 17 18.95 -10.35 -23.96
CA ARG A 17 19.02 -11.72 -23.43
C ARG A 17 20.19 -11.92 -22.45
N ALA A 18 21.33 -11.27 -22.67
CA ALA A 18 22.49 -11.37 -21.79
C ALA A 18 22.19 -10.91 -20.36
N ALA A 19 21.32 -9.90 -20.18
CA ALA A 19 20.90 -9.46 -18.86
C ALA A 19 20.11 -10.55 -18.11
N LEU A 20 19.23 -11.29 -18.81
CA LEU A 20 18.47 -12.39 -18.21
C LEU A 20 19.34 -13.58 -17.82
N GLU A 21 20.32 -13.92 -18.66
CA GLU A 21 21.28 -15.00 -18.43
C GLU A 21 22.24 -14.68 -17.28
N ALA A 22 22.50 -13.38 -17.03
CA ALA A 22 23.34 -12.93 -15.93
C ALA A 22 22.62 -12.89 -14.57
N VAL A 23 21.29 -13.09 -14.51
CA VAL A 23 20.53 -13.02 -13.25
C VAL A 23 21.01 -14.07 -12.26
N GLY A 24 21.60 -13.63 -11.18
CA GLY A 24 22.02 -14.46 -10.04
C GLY A 24 20.92 -14.68 -9.01
N SER A 25 19.95 -13.77 -8.92
CA SER A 25 18.78 -13.91 -8.03
C SER A 25 17.51 -13.45 -8.73
N LEU A 26 16.48 -14.30 -8.76
CA LEU A 26 15.17 -14.02 -9.32
C LEU A 26 14.11 -14.05 -8.22
N ALA A 27 13.54 -12.90 -7.91
CA ALA A 27 12.45 -12.75 -6.95
C ALA A 27 11.11 -12.57 -7.67
N VAL A 28 10.13 -13.42 -7.32
CA VAL A 28 8.73 -13.27 -7.75
C VAL A 28 7.89 -12.82 -6.57
N VAL A 29 7.23 -11.68 -6.73
CA VAL A 29 6.33 -11.11 -5.73
C VAL A 29 5.06 -11.97 -5.65
N TYR A 30 4.59 -12.21 -4.42
CA TYR A 30 3.39 -13.01 -4.16
C TYR A 30 2.23 -12.64 -5.08
N CYS A 31 1.66 -13.66 -5.73
CA CYS A 31 0.57 -13.52 -6.70
C CYS A 31 -0.73 -14.11 -6.12
N GLN A 32 -1.77 -13.29 -6.02
CA GLN A 32 -3.10 -13.72 -5.56
C GLN A 32 -3.93 -14.40 -6.65
N THR A 33 -3.65 -14.08 -7.91
CA THR A 33 -4.38 -14.65 -9.06
C THR A 33 -4.27 -16.16 -9.07
N TRP A 34 -3.08 -16.69 -8.81
CA TRP A 34 -2.79 -18.11 -8.79
C TRP A 34 -1.63 -18.39 -7.85
N GLN A 35 -1.84 -19.28 -6.93
CA GLN A 35 -0.80 -19.69 -5.99
C GLN A 35 0.01 -20.85 -6.60
N TYR A 36 1.18 -20.53 -7.10
CA TYR A 36 2.13 -21.50 -7.59
C TYR A 36 2.82 -22.21 -6.42
N ASP A 37 3.32 -23.42 -6.64
CA ASP A 37 4.20 -24.13 -5.71
C ASP A 37 5.53 -23.38 -5.54
N ASP A 38 6.15 -23.01 -6.67
CA ASP A 38 7.39 -22.25 -6.74
C ASP A 38 7.35 -21.35 -7.98
N ALA A 39 6.81 -20.15 -7.80
CA ALA A 39 6.61 -19.19 -8.89
C ALA A 39 7.94 -18.77 -9.53
N ALA A 40 8.98 -18.57 -8.74
CA ALA A 40 10.27 -18.08 -9.21
C ALA A 40 10.99 -19.14 -10.05
N THR A 41 11.07 -20.38 -9.58
CA THR A 41 11.65 -21.50 -10.36
C THR A 41 10.85 -21.78 -11.63
N ARG A 42 9.50 -21.71 -11.56
CA ARG A 42 8.66 -21.87 -12.76
C ARG A 42 8.88 -20.79 -13.79
N LEU A 43 9.10 -19.55 -13.34
CA LEU A 43 9.42 -18.44 -14.25
C LEU A 43 10.82 -18.61 -14.87
N ALA A 44 11.83 -19.01 -14.09
CA ALA A 44 13.17 -19.29 -14.58
C ALA A 44 13.15 -20.37 -15.68
N GLN A 45 12.43 -21.46 -15.47
CA GLN A 45 12.20 -22.52 -16.47
C GLN A 45 11.55 -21.97 -17.75
N ARG A 46 10.53 -21.12 -17.60
CA ARG A 46 9.83 -20.50 -18.74
C ARG A 46 10.75 -19.59 -19.55
N LEU A 47 11.67 -18.89 -18.90
CA LEU A 47 12.67 -18.02 -19.53
C LEU A 47 13.87 -18.79 -20.09
N GLY A 48 14.05 -20.07 -19.74
CA GLY A 48 15.21 -20.85 -20.09
C GLY A 48 16.50 -20.34 -19.44
N VAL A 49 16.41 -19.86 -18.19
CA VAL A 49 17.54 -19.39 -17.37
C VAL A 49 17.63 -20.21 -16.08
N GLN A 50 18.82 -20.23 -15.46
CA GLN A 50 19.07 -20.99 -14.23
C GLN A 50 19.73 -20.08 -13.19
N PRO A 51 18.98 -19.14 -12.58
CA PRO A 51 19.52 -18.29 -11.54
C PRO A 51 19.92 -19.14 -10.32
N PRO A 52 21.12 -18.94 -9.73
CA PRO A 52 21.54 -19.63 -8.52
C PRO A 52 20.59 -19.49 -7.34
N CYS A 53 19.85 -18.38 -7.29
CA CYS A 53 18.88 -18.10 -6.23
C CYS A 53 17.51 -17.77 -6.82
N THR A 54 16.47 -18.43 -6.32
CA THR A 54 15.07 -18.11 -6.59
C THR A 54 14.34 -17.76 -5.30
N VAL A 55 13.56 -16.69 -5.31
CA VAL A 55 12.86 -16.18 -4.14
C VAL A 55 11.36 -16.02 -4.45
N ASN A 56 10.54 -16.72 -3.68
CA ASN A 56 9.10 -16.48 -3.65
C ASN A 56 8.80 -15.60 -2.43
N THR A 57 8.37 -14.37 -2.66
CA THR A 57 8.21 -13.42 -1.56
C THR A 57 6.91 -13.63 -0.79
N GLY A 58 6.82 -13.03 0.40
CA GLY A 58 5.56 -12.90 1.14
C GLY A 58 4.61 -11.87 0.55
N ILE A 59 3.49 -11.63 1.25
CA ILE A 59 2.43 -10.67 0.87
C ILE A 59 2.69 -9.30 1.51
N GLY A 60 2.35 -8.25 0.79
CA GLY A 60 2.35 -6.86 1.26
C GLY A 60 2.92 -5.87 0.24
N GLY A 61 2.42 -4.64 0.29
CA GLY A 61 2.83 -3.61 -0.67
C GLY A 61 4.26 -3.09 -0.49
N THR A 62 4.96 -3.43 0.60
CA THR A 62 6.40 -3.11 0.78
C THR A 62 7.32 -4.13 0.11
N VAL A 63 6.82 -5.31 -0.21
CA VAL A 63 7.65 -6.46 -0.60
C VAL A 63 8.56 -6.20 -1.79
N PRO A 64 8.13 -5.52 -2.88
CA PRO A 64 9.05 -5.24 -3.98
C PRO A 64 10.21 -4.31 -3.57
N ALA A 65 9.95 -3.30 -2.73
CA ALA A 65 10.99 -2.42 -2.22
C ALA A 65 11.97 -3.18 -1.32
N VAL A 66 11.47 -4.07 -0.44
CA VAL A 66 12.30 -4.93 0.41
C VAL A 66 13.19 -5.83 -0.44
N ALA A 67 12.64 -6.48 -1.47
CA ALA A 67 13.41 -7.33 -2.37
C ALA A 67 14.53 -6.57 -3.11
N VAL A 68 14.27 -5.32 -3.51
CA VAL A 68 15.28 -4.43 -4.09
C VAL A 68 16.38 -4.10 -3.08
N VAL A 69 16.01 -3.76 -1.84
CA VAL A 69 16.96 -3.44 -0.77
C VAL A 69 17.83 -4.66 -0.43
N GLU A 70 17.23 -5.83 -0.27
CA GLU A 70 17.94 -7.09 0.01
C GLU A 70 18.91 -7.47 -1.12
N ALA A 71 18.50 -7.32 -2.38
CA ALA A 71 19.37 -7.53 -3.54
C ALA A 71 20.54 -6.53 -3.54
N SER A 72 20.27 -5.25 -3.26
CA SER A 72 21.30 -4.22 -3.14
C SER A 72 22.32 -4.53 -2.04
N GLU A 73 21.86 -5.01 -0.89
CA GLU A 73 22.72 -5.43 0.21
C GLU A 73 23.60 -6.64 -0.16
N ALA A 74 23.04 -7.64 -0.84
CA ALA A 74 23.80 -8.77 -1.35
C ALA A 74 24.86 -8.33 -2.37
N MET A 75 24.53 -7.36 -3.24
CA MET A 75 25.48 -6.77 -4.17
C MET A 75 26.61 -6.00 -3.44
N ARG A 76 26.28 -5.26 -2.39
CA ARG A 76 27.28 -4.53 -1.57
C ARG A 76 28.25 -5.49 -0.87
N ARG A 77 27.77 -6.66 -0.44
CA ARG A 77 28.64 -7.70 0.13
C ARG A 77 29.43 -8.50 -0.91
N GLY A 78 29.21 -8.27 -2.20
CA GLY A 78 29.85 -8.99 -3.29
C GLY A 78 29.28 -10.41 -3.53
N GLU A 79 28.13 -10.72 -2.96
CA GLU A 79 27.45 -12.01 -3.07
C GLU A 79 26.58 -12.13 -4.33
N LEU A 80 26.20 -10.99 -4.92
CA LEU A 80 25.29 -10.88 -6.05
C LEU A 80 25.78 -9.82 -7.03
N GLU A 81 25.66 -10.05 -8.32
CA GLU A 81 25.97 -9.06 -9.36
C GLU A 81 24.74 -8.57 -10.11
N VAL A 82 23.77 -9.45 -10.38
CA VAL A 82 22.55 -9.11 -11.11
C VAL A 82 21.35 -9.77 -10.43
N ALA A 83 20.28 -9.01 -10.21
CA ALA A 83 19.02 -9.50 -9.69
C ALA A 83 17.85 -9.10 -10.59
N ALA A 84 16.78 -9.87 -10.52
CA ALA A 84 15.50 -9.54 -11.12
C ALA A 84 14.40 -9.58 -10.04
N VAL A 85 13.51 -8.58 -10.05
CA VAL A 85 12.28 -8.55 -9.24
C VAL A 85 11.11 -8.44 -10.19
N VAL A 86 10.14 -9.33 -10.08
CA VAL A 86 8.96 -9.34 -10.95
C VAL A 86 7.69 -9.50 -10.15
N SER A 87 6.66 -8.81 -10.57
CA SER A 87 5.30 -8.90 -10.02
C SER A 87 4.25 -8.98 -11.12
N GLY A 88 3.07 -9.44 -10.79
CA GLY A 88 1.93 -9.38 -11.69
C GLY A 88 0.72 -10.14 -11.20
N GLU A 89 -0.43 -9.61 -11.55
CA GLU A 89 -1.74 -10.14 -11.27
C GLU A 89 -2.58 -10.21 -12.55
N ALA A 90 -3.49 -11.17 -12.63
CA ALA A 90 -4.49 -11.29 -13.69
C ALA A 90 -5.89 -11.51 -13.07
N LEU A 91 -6.23 -10.73 -12.05
CA LEU A 91 -7.48 -10.87 -11.28
C LEU A 91 -8.70 -10.43 -12.10
N ALA A 92 -8.55 -9.47 -13.02
CA ALA A 92 -9.61 -9.06 -13.93
C ALA A 92 -10.02 -10.21 -14.85
N THR A 93 -9.05 -10.86 -15.51
CA THR A 93 -9.28 -12.06 -16.33
C THR A 93 -9.88 -13.21 -15.52
N ARG A 94 -9.33 -13.50 -14.32
CA ARG A 94 -9.85 -14.55 -13.44
C ARG A 94 -11.31 -14.30 -13.08
N ARG A 95 -11.65 -13.07 -12.71
CA ARG A 95 -13.03 -12.67 -12.36
C ARG A 95 -13.96 -12.71 -13.56
N ALA A 96 -13.51 -12.28 -14.74
CA ALA A 96 -14.30 -12.33 -15.97
C ALA A 96 -14.65 -13.78 -16.34
N ARG A 97 -13.68 -14.70 -16.29
CA ARG A 97 -13.91 -16.14 -16.51
C ARG A 97 -14.88 -16.73 -15.50
N LYS A 98 -14.70 -16.42 -14.20
CA LYS A 98 -15.64 -16.88 -13.15
C LYS A 98 -17.09 -16.45 -13.44
N ARG A 99 -17.30 -15.20 -13.90
CA ARG A 99 -18.66 -14.72 -14.27
C ARG A 99 -19.27 -15.47 -15.45
N ARG A 100 -18.43 -15.98 -16.38
CA ARG A 100 -18.87 -16.79 -17.53
C ARG A 100 -18.95 -18.27 -17.22
N GLY A 101 -18.67 -18.71 -16.00
CA GLY A 101 -18.61 -20.14 -15.65
C GLY A 101 -17.39 -20.87 -16.24
N GLU A 102 -16.41 -20.15 -16.77
CA GLU A 102 -15.22 -20.72 -17.39
C GLU A 102 -14.14 -20.99 -16.34
N PRO A 103 -13.43 -22.14 -16.40
CA PRO A 103 -12.33 -22.40 -15.50
C PRO A 103 -11.15 -21.45 -15.80
N TYR A 104 -10.54 -20.89 -14.75
CA TYR A 104 -9.26 -20.21 -14.89
C TYR A 104 -8.13 -21.26 -14.93
N ARG A 105 -7.32 -21.21 -15.98
CA ARG A 105 -6.16 -22.10 -16.12
C ARG A 105 -4.90 -21.26 -16.15
N ALA A 106 -4.04 -21.46 -15.17
CA ALA A 106 -2.69 -20.92 -15.15
C ALA A 106 -1.71 -21.83 -15.92
N SER A 107 -0.48 -21.36 -16.10
CA SER A 107 0.56 -22.12 -16.83
C SER A 107 0.96 -23.42 -16.15
N PHE A 108 0.77 -23.50 -14.82
CA PHE A 108 1.09 -24.67 -14.00
C PHE A 108 -0.07 -24.98 -13.07
N PRO A 109 -0.27 -26.25 -12.67
CA PRO A 109 -1.31 -26.60 -11.70
C PRO A 109 -1.02 -25.96 -10.33
N PRO A 110 -2.04 -25.75 -9.49
CA PRO A 110 -1.83 -25.31 -8.12
C PRO A 110 -1.21 -26.43 -7.30
N PRO A 111 -0.49 -26.10 -6.21
CA PRO A 111 0.00 -27.11 -5.28
C PRO A 111 -1.17 -27.79 -4.57
N GLU A 112 -0.96 -29.02 -4.07
CA GLU A 112 -1.96 -29.73 -3.27
C GLU A 112 -2.34 -28.95 -2.02
N ARG A 113 -1.34 -28.38 -1.33
CA ARG A 113 -1.51 -27.47 -0.21
C ARG A 113 -1.06 -26.06 -0.62
N ARG A 114 -1.96 -25.11 -0.54
CA ARG A 114 -1.65 -23.71 -0.79
C ARG A 114 -0.87 -23.12 0.39
N PRO A 115 0.38 -22.68 0.20
CA PRO A 115 1.10 -22.01 1.26
C PRO A 115 0.42 -20.66 1.54
N PHE A 116 0.13 -20.39 2.80
CA PHE A 116 -0.22 -19.05 3.25
C PHE A 116 1.05 -18.37 3.76
N PRO A 117 1.34 -17.12 3.37
CA PRO A 117 2.66 -16.54 3.59
C PRO A 117 2.94 -16.09 5.03
N PHE A 118 1.99 -16.21 5.97
CA PHE A 118 2.16 -15.90 7.39
C PHE A 118 1.11 -16.59 8.26
N GLU A 119 1.46 -16.83 9.54
CA GLU A 119 0.65 -17.66 10.45
C GLU A 119 -0.51 -16.90 11.10
N ALA A 120 -0.30 -15.71 11.64
CA ALA A 120 -1.32 -14.95 12.37
C ALA A 120 -1.42 -13.49 11.85
N PRO A 121 -2.06 -13.27 10.67
CA PRO A 121 -2.13 -11.95 10.08
C PRO A 121 -3.06 -10.99 10.82
N PHE A 122 -3.94 -11.51 11.68
CA PHE A 122 -4.98 -10.76 12.37
C PHE A 122 -5.07 -11.17 13.84
N HIS A 123 -5.35 -10.19 14.70
CA HIS A 123 -5.67 -10.46 16.09
C HIS A 123 -7.00 -11.23 16.20
N PRO A 124 -7.19 -12.14 17.20
CA PRO A 124 -8.48 -12.80 17.39
C PRO A 124 -9.67 -11.83 17.47
N ALA A 125 -9.49 -10.68 18.13
CA ALA A 125 -10.51 -9.62 18.14
C ALA A 125 -10.82 -9.05 16.76
N GLU A 126 -9.85 -8.94 15.84
CA GLU A 126 -10.07 -8.52 14.46
C GLU A 126 -10.87 -9.57 13.69
N VAL A 127 -10.53 -10.84 13.89
CA VAL A 127 -11.25 -11.96 13.26
C VAL A 127 -12.70 -12.01 13.75
N ALA A 128 -12.94 -11.92 15.06
CA ALA A 128 -14.28 -11.95 15.63
C ALA A 128 -15.19 -10.83 15.14
N HIS A 129 -14.62 -9.64 14.89
CA HIS A 129 -15.35 -8.45 14.42
C HIS A 129 -15.23 -8.23 12.90
N GLU A 130 -14.63 -9.18 12.16
CA GLU A 130 -14.40 -9.14 10.69
C GLU A 130 -13.62 -7.90 10.24
N VAL A 131 -12.61 -7.48 11.02
CA VAL A 131 -11.76 -6.31 10.75
C VAL A 131 -10.53 -6.75 9.96
N PHE A 132 -10.72 -7.22 8.73
CA PHE A 132 -9.63 -7.68 7.87
C PHE A 132 -9.70 -7.16 6.42
N GLN A 133 -10.76 -6.43 6.05
CA GLN A 133 -10.82 -5.79 4.74
C GLN A 133 -10.03 -4.47 4.76
N ALA A 134 -9.15 -4.28 3.79
CA ALA A 134 -8.30 -3.10 3.73
C ALA A 134 -9.11 -1.78 3.71
N TYR A 135 -10.20 -1.71 2.95
CA TYR A 135 -11.04 -0.52 2.89
C TYR A 135 -11.68 -0.14 4.25
N LEU A 136 -11.91 -1.14 5.13
CA LEU A 136 -12.40 -0.91 6.49
C LEU A 136 -11.26 -0.39 7.39
N THR A 137 -10.13 -1.10 7.40
CA THR A 137 -9.03 -0.79 8.33
C THR A 137 -8.40 0.57 8.03
N PHE A 138 -8.19 0.89 6.75
CA PHE A 138 -7.67 2.20 6.37
C PHE A 138 -8.69 3.33 6.59
N ALA A 139 -9.99 3.05 6.50
CA ALA A 139 -11.03 4.01 6.87
C ALA A 139 -10.99 4.37 8.36
N LEU A 140 -10.68 3.41 9.25
CA LEU A 140 -10.49 3.69 10.67
C LEU A 140 -9.34 4.70 10.90
N PHE A 141 -8.22 4.56 10.19
CA PHE A 141 -7.13 5.53 10.25
C PHE A 141 -7.52 6.90 9.70
N ASP A 142 -8.25 6.94 8.57
CA ASP A 142 -8.73 8.22 8.01
C ASP A 142 -9.71 8.93 8.93
N THR A 143 -10.64 8.21 9.56
CA THR A 143 -11.60 8.80 10.50
C THR A 143 -10.92 9.31 11.77
N ALA A 144 -9.95 8.60 12.31
CA ALA A 144 -9.13 9.07 13.42
C ALA A 144 -8.34 10.34 13.03
N ARG A 145 -7.74 10.37 11.83
CA ARG A 145 -7.04 11.55 11.32
C ARG A 145 -7.97 12.73 11.15
N ARG A 146 -9.11 12.53 10.53
CA ARG A 146 -10.13 13.57 10.32
C ARG A 146 -10.53 14.20 11.65
N ALA A 147 -10.85 13.39 12.65
CA ALA A 147 -11.20 13.88 13.98
C ALA A 147 -10.06 14.65 14.65
N HIS A 148 -8.81 14.15 14.55
CA HIS A 148 -7.63 14.84 15.07
C HIS A 148 -7.43 16.23 14.42
N LEU A 149 -7.75 16.37 13.14
CA LEU A 149 -7.67 17.64 12.41
C LEU A 149 -8.87 18.55 12.65
N GLY A 150 -9.93 18.10 13.34
CA GLY A 150 -11.15 18.85 13.53
C GLY A 150 -11.95 19.11 12.24
N VAL A 151 -11.76 18.29 11.21
CA VAL A 151 -12.43 18.44 9.92
C VAL A 151 -13.75 17.67 9.91
N GLY A 152 -14.84 18.28 9.44
CA GLY A 152 -16.13 17.61 9.28
C GLY A 152 -16.11 16.50 8.24
N LEU A 153 -17.06 15.56 8.33
CA LEU A 153 -17.15 14.37 7.48
C LEU A 153 -17.11 14.71 5.98
N ASP A 154 -17.97 15.65 5.55
CA ASP A 154 -18.06 16.06 4.14
C ASP A 154 -16.80 16.80 3.68
N GLY A 155 -16.27 17.69 4.51
CA GLY A 155 -15.04 18.44 4.20
C GLY A 155 -13.85 17.49 3.97
N TYR A 156 -13.73 16.45 4.78
CA TYR A 156 -12.67 15.44 4.61
C TYR A 156 -12.85 14.62 3.33
N ARG A 157 -14.09 14.21 3.01
CA ARG A 157 -14.39 13.48 1.77
C ARG A 157 -14.11 14.32 0.53
N VAL A 158 -14.43 15.62 0.56
CA VAL A 158 -14.07 16.58 -0.51
C VAL A 158 -12.54 16.68 -0.64
N GLY A 159 -11.80 16.73 0.47
CA GLY A 159 -10.33 16.70 0.48
C GLY A 159 -9.77 15.46 -0.21
N LEU A 160 -10.31 14.27 0.12
CA LEU A 160 -9.98 13.02 -0.57
C LEU A 160 -10.31 13.08 -2.07
N GLY A 161 -11.44 13.64 -2.44
CA GLY A 161 -11.81 13.84 -3.86
C GLY A 161 -10.78 14.67 -4.62
N ARG A 162 -10.27 15.76 -4.02
CA ARG A 162 -9.19 16.58 -4.60
C ARG A 162 -7.88 15.81 -4.72
N LEU A 163 -7.50 15.06 -3.69
CA LEU A 163 -6.31 14.21 -3.69
C LEU A 163 -6.35 13.22 -4.86
N TRP A 164 -7.43 12.46 -4.97
CA TRP A 164 -7.57 11.44 -6.02
C TRP A 164 -7.77 12.02 -7.42
N ALA A 165 -8.34 13.20 -7.56
CA ALA A 165 -8.43 13.88 -8.85
C ALA A 165 -7.04 14.29 -9.38
N ARG A 166 -6.10 14.65 -8.50
CA ARG A 166 -4.70 14.88 -8.89
C ARG A 166 -4.05 13.60 -9.40
N ALA A 167 -4.24 12.48 -8.71
CA ALA A 167 -3.75 11.16 -9.13
C ALA A 167 -4.37 10.72 -10.47
N ALA A 168 -5.68 10.88 -10.64
CA ALA A 168 -6.38 10.54 -11.88
C ALA A 168 -5.87 11.31 -13.10
N ARG A 169 -5.45 12.58 -12.93
CA ARG A 169 -4.80 13.34 -14.04
C ARG A 169 -3.46 12.73 -14.45
N VAL A 170 -2.66 12.25 -13.50
CA VAL A 170 -1.41 11.53 -13.81
C VAL A 170 -1.72 10.22 -14.51
N ALA A 171 -2.69 9.44 -14.02
CA ALA A 171 -3.12 8.19 -14.66
C ALA A 171 -3.61 8.39 -16.09
N ALA A 172 -4.33 9.50 -16.37
CA ALA A 172 -4.82 9.80 -17.72
C ALA A 172 -3.69 10.01 -18.75
N ALA A 173 -2.50 10.41 -18.30
CA ALA A 173 -1.30 10.56 -19.11
C ALA A 173 -0.41 9.31 -19.11
N ASN A 174 -0.76 8.29 -18.34
CA ASN A 174 0.01 7.06 -18.18
C ASN A 174 -0.59 5.94 -19.05
N PRO A 175 0.08 5.50 -20.14
CA PRO A 175 -0.43 4.45 -21.03
C PRO A 175 -0.54 3.08 -20.36
N ASP A 176 0.14 2.87 -19.23
CA ASP A 176 0.10 1.61 -18.48
C ASP A 176 -0.98 1.65 -17.35
N ALA A 177 -1.73 2.76 -17.21
CA ALA A 177 -2.79 2.85 -16.22
C ALA A 177 -4.01 2.03 -16.64
N TRP A 178 -4.61 1.32 -15.67
CA TRP A 178 -5.80 0.49 -15.91
C TRP A 178 -7.06 1.33 -16.15
N PHE A 179 -7.13 2.51 -15.49
CA PHE A 179 -8.21 3.49 -15.67
C PHE A 179 -7.62 4.86 -16.08
N PRO A 180 -7.22 5.03 -17.36
CA PRO A 180 -6.56 6.25 -17.82
C PRO A 180 -7.57 7.40 -18.07
N GLU A 181 -8.33 7.76 -17.04
CA GLU A 181 -9.38 8.76 -17.11
C GLU A 181 -9.16 9.85 -16.06
N ALA A 182 -9.01 11.10 -16.51
CA ALA A 182 -9.06 12.25 -15.62
C ALA A 182 -10.49 12.41 -15.06
N ARG A 183 -10.59 12.69 -13.76
CA ARG A 183 -11.87 12.88 -13.06
C ARG A 183 -11.84 14.15 -12.24
N ARG A 184 -12.97 14.80 -12.13
CA ARG A 184 -13.12 15.98 -11.25
C ARG A 184 -13.21 15.50 -9.78
N PRO A 185 -12.81 16.36 -8.82
CA PRO A 185 -12.94 16.05 -7.39
C PRO A 185 -14.36 15.62 -6.99
N GLU A 186 -15.38 16.29 -7.53
CA GLU A 186 -16.79 16.02 -7.24
C GLU A 186 -17.22 14.63 -7.73
N ASP A 187 -16.76 14.22 -8.92
CA ASP A 187 -17.06 12.89 -9.50
C ASP A 187 -16.49 11.74 -8.64
N ILE A 188 -15.45 12.02 -7.87
CA ILE A 188 -14.82 11.08 -6.96
C ILE A 188 -15.46 11.13 -5.57
N ALA A 189 -15.71 12.36 -5.04
CA ALA A 189 -16.19 12.55 -3.68
C ALA A 189 -17.69 12.27 -3.51
N THR A 190 -18.49 12.49 -4.56
CA THR A 190 -19.95 12.37 -4.45
C THR A 190 -20.42 10.93 -4.65
N PRO A 191 -21.10 10.33 -3.67
CA PRO A 191 -21.74 9.03 -3.86
C PRO A 191 -22.80 9.06 -4.96
N GLY A 192 -22.94 7.96 -5.68
CA GLY A 192 -23.95 7.77 -6.73
C GLY A 192 -23.96 6.33 -7.25
N PRO A 193 -24.80 6.00 -8.22
CA PRO A 193 -24.98 4.62 -8.72
C PRO A 193 -23.67 3.96 -9.16
N ASP A 194 -22.80 4.71 -9.85
CA ASP A 194 -21.50 4.21 -10.31
C ASP A 194 -20.35 4.44 -9.31
N ASN A 195 -20.61 5.15 -8.23
CA ASN A 195 -19.64 5.54 -7.22
C ASN A 195 -20.21 5.42 -5.80
N ARG A 196 -20.75 4.25 -5.46
CA ARG A 196 -21.36 4.03 -4.15
C ARG A 196 -20.38 4.23 -3.00
N MET A 197 -20.89 4.47 -1.81
CA MET A 197 -20.10 4.37 -0.59
C MET A 197 -19.61 2.93 -0.39
N VAL A 198 -18.43 2.76 0.19
CA VAL A 198 -17.83 1.46 0.53
C VAL A 198 -17.61 1.37 2.03
N ALA A 199 -16.87 2.31 2.59
CA ALA A 199 -16.64 2.50 4.01
C ALA A 199 -16.39 3.99 4.24
N SER A 200 -17.09 4.64 5.16
CA SER A 200 -16.88 6.07 5.42
C SER A 200 -15.42 6.37 5.78
N PRO A 201 -14.72 7.33 5.12
CA PRO A 201 -15.26 8.33 4.18
C PRO A 201 -15.20 7.93 2.69
N TYR A 202 -14.90 6.68 2.35
CA TYR A 202 -14.57 6.26 0.99
C TYR A 202 -15.77 5.96 0.11
N THR A 203 -15.79 6.57 -1.07
CA THR A 203 -16.54 6.08 -2.22
C THR A 203 -15.72 5.00 -2.96
N LYS A 204 -16.35 4.26 -3.87
CA LYS A 204 -15.71 3.23 -4.70
C LYS A 204 -14.51 3.76 -5.50
N ARG A 205 -14.53 5.03 -5.93
CA ARG A 205 -13.44 5.67 -6.69
C ARG A 205 -12.26 6.12 -5.85
N MET A 206 -12.36 6.00 -4.52
CA MET A 206 -11.28 6.35 -3.57
C MET A 206 -10.49 5.13 -3.09
N VAL A 207 -10.86 3.93 -3.49
CA VAL A 207 -10.24 2.69 -3.02
C VAL A 207 -9.39 2.05 -4.11
N ALA A 208 -8.31 1.38 -3.70
CA ALA A 208 -7.47 0.61 -4.60
C ALA A 208 -8.28 -0.46 -5.34
N ILE A 209 -8.10 -0.58 -6.64
CA ILE A 209 -8.76 -1.57 -7.47
C ILE A 209 -7.80 -2.72 -7.76
N MET A 210 -8.12 -3.90 -7.23
CA MET A 210 -7.29 -5.10 -7.41
C MET A 210 -7.70 -5.96 -8.63
N ASP A 211 -8.91 -5.77 -9.16
CA ASP A 211 -9.41 -6.49 -10.35
C ASP A 211 -8.76 -5.96 -11.63
N VAL A 212 -7.46 -6.18 -11.76
CA VAL A 212 -6.60 -5.72 -12.87
C VAL A 212 -5.76 -6.87 -13.43
N ASP A 213 -5.29 -6.74 -14.68
CA ASP A 213 -4.31 -7.61 -15.30
C ASP A 213 -3.06 -6.78 -15.60
N MET A 214 -2.11 -6.76 -14.69
CA MET A 214 -0.93 -5.91 -14.74
C MET A 214 0.31 -6.67 -14.26
N ALA A 215 1.47 -6.38 -14.87
CA ALA A 215 2.75 -6.91 -14.46
C ALA A 215 3.86 -5.88 -14.66
N ALA A 216 4.89 -5.95 -13.83
CA ALA A 216 6.09 -5.13 -13.94
C ALA A 216 7.33 -5.91 -13.50
N ALA A 217 8.49 -5.54 -14.02
CA ALA A 217 9.77 -6.15 -13.67
C ALA A 217 10.87 -5.10 -13.57
N LEU A 218 11.83 -5.40 -12.71
CA LEU A 218 13.04 -4.61 -12.49
C LEU A 218 14.26 -5.51 -12.69
N LEU A 219 15.29 -4.97 -13.30
CA LEU A 219 16.63 -5.54 -13.32
C LEU A 219 17.56 -4.63 -12.50
N LEU A 220 18.29 -5.22 -11.57
CA LEU A 220 19.28 -4.56 -10.75
C LEU A 220 20.65 -5.17 -11.07
N ALA A 221 21.67 -4.32 -11.09
CA ALA A 221 23.03 -4.76 -11.34
C ALA A 221 24.03 -3.92 -10.55
N THR A 222 25.18 -4.51 -10.21
CA THR A 222 26.35 -3.72 -9.81
C THR A 222 26.85 -2.89 -10.99
N HIS A 223 27.56 -1.78 -10.74
CA HIS A 223 28.17 -0.97 -11.81
C HIS A 223 29.04 -1.84 -12.74
N ARG A 224 29.88 -2.68 -12.15
CA ARG A 224 30.77 -3.60 -12.88
C ARG A 224 29.97 -4.58 -13.79
N ALA A 225 28.88 -5.11 -13.30
CA ALA A 225 28.05 -6.00 -14.11
C ALA A 225 27.32 -5.24 -15.22
N ALA A 226 26.81 -4.04 -14.93
CA ALA A 226 26.19 -3.18 -15.94
C ALA A 226 27.19 -2.78 -17.07
N ASP A 227 28.43 -2.48 -16.72
CA ASP A 227 29.49 -2.18 -17.68
C ASP A 227 29.82 -3.39 -18.53
N ARG A 228 30.00 -4.57 -17.91
CA ARG A 228 30.28 -5.83 -18.60
C ARG A 228 29.14 -6.25 -19.55
N LEU A 229 27.90 -5.97 -19.18
CA LEU A 229 26.71 -6.25 -19.98
C LEU A 229 26.44 -5.19 -21.06
N GLY A 230 27.22 -4.10 -21.09
CA GLY A 230 27.07 -3.02 -22.05
C GLY A 230 25.81 -2.19 -21.83
N VAL A 231 25.29 -2.11 -20.59
CA VAL A 231 24.14 -1.25 -20.27
C VAL A 231 24.57 0.22 -20.42
N PRO A 232 23.93 1.01 -21.28
CA PRO A 232 24.27 2.41 -21.46
C PRO A 232 24.07 3.23 -20.17
N PRO A 233 24.99 4.19 -19.83
CA PRO A 233 24.87 5.01 -18.63
C PRO A 233 23.53 5.74 -18.51
N GLU A 234 22.99 6.24 -19.61
CA GLU A 234 21.71 6.98 -19.67
C GLU A 234 20.49 6.11 -19.38
N ARG A 235 20.65 4.80 -19.36
CA ARG A 235 19.60 3.85 -18.97
C ARG A 235 19.65 3.44 -17.50
N ARG A 236 20.68 3.88 -16.77
CA ARG A 236 20.91 3.49 -15.38
C ARG A 236 20.22 4.46 -14.44
N VAL A 237 19.57 3.91 -13.41
CA VAL A 237 19.01 4.64 -12.30
C VAL A 237 19.50 3.98 -11.02
N TYR A 238 19.98 4.79 -10.08
CA TYR A 238 20.71 4.31 -8.92
C TYR A 238 19.87 4.43 -7.65
N LEU A 239 19.82 3.37 -6.86
CA LEU A 239 19.32 3.43 -5.48
C LEU A 239 20.29 4.28 -4.65
N ARG A 240 19.80 5.40 -4.12
CA ARG A 240 20.58 6.36 -3.33
C ARG A 240 20.41 6.17 -1.84
N GLY A 241 19.28 5.68 -1.41
CA GLY A 241 18.99 5.44 -0.01
C GLY A 241 17.71 4.64 0.19
N ALA A 242 17.64 3.94 1.32
CA ALA A 242 16.46 3.19 1.72
C ALA A 242 16.21 3.33 3.22
N GLY A 243 14.93 3.23 3.61
CA GLY A 243 14.50 3.20 4.99
C GLY A 243 13.33 2.23 5.15
N LEU A 244 13.40 1.40 6.17
CA LEU A 244 12.39 0.41 6.52
C LEU A 244 12.00 0.60 7.98
N ALA A 245 10.72 0.55 8.31
CA ALA A 245 10.24 0.61 9.69
C ALA A 245 8.88 -0.08 9.83
N LEU A 246 8.53 -0.43 11.07
CA LEU A 246 7.29 -1.11 11.42
C LEU A 246 6.48 -0.25 12.39
N ASP A 247 5.21 -0.06 12.09
CA ASP A 247 4.18 0.30 13.05
C ASP A 247 3.62 -0.98 13.72
N PRO A 248 2.76 -0.88 14.74
CA PRO A 248 2.13 -2.04 15.36
C PRO A 248 1.47 -2.98 14.35
N THR A 249 1.44 -4.27 14.68
CA THR A 249 0.94 -5.30 13.76
C THR A 249 -0.57 -5.21 13.57
N TYR A 250 -1.31 -4.99 14.65
CA TYR A 250 -2.76 -4.97 14.63
C TYR A 250 -3.30 -3.54 14.71
N VAL A 251 -4.43 -3.30 14.05
CA VAL A 251 -4.97 -1.94 13.87
C VAL A 251 -5.24 -1.23 15.19
N ALA A 252 -5.84 -1.91 16.17
CA ALA A 252 -6.15 -1.30 17.47
C ALA A 252 -4.92 -1.07 18.38
N GLU A 253 -3.77 -1.71 18.07
CA GLU A 253 -2.52 -1.50 18.81
C GLU A 253 -1.88 -0.13 18.57
N HIS A 254 -2.21 0.56 17.46
CA HIS A 254 -1.60 1.84 17.11
C HIS A 254 -1.93 2.92 18.15
N PRO A 255 -0.96 3.45 18.92
CA PRO A 255 -1.23 4.43 19.96
C PRO A 255 -1.92 5.68 19.43
N ALA A 256 -1.48 6.17 18.29
CA ALA A 256 -2.02 7.31 17.56
C ALA A 256 -2.51 6.86 16.18
N MET A 257 -3.80 6.51 16.07
CA MET A 257 -4.40 6.04 14.81
C MET A 257 -4.47 7.12 13.71
N TRP A 258 -4.09 8.35 14.01
CA TRP A 258 -4.13 9.48 13.08
C TRP A 258 -2.79 9.80 12.40
N ARG A 259 -1.73 9.03 12.70
CA ARG A 259 -0.38 9.18 12.12
C ARG A 259 0.40 7.87 12.14
N SER A 260 1.49 7.79 11.36
CA SER A 260 2.45 6.68 11.37
C SER A 260 3.83 7.19 11.82
N PRO A 261 4.28 6.88 13.04
CA PRO A 261 5.66 7.14 13.46
C PRO A 261 6.68 6.38 12.61
N ALA A 262 6.38 5.16 12.21
CA ALA A 262 7.27 4.33 11.41
C ALA A 262 7.50 4.90 10.00
N MET A 263 6.50 5.50 9.36
CA MET A 263 6.70 6.19 8.08
C MET A 263 7.72 7.33 8.21
N ARG A 264 7.67 8.10 9.31
CA ARG A 264 8.64 9.18 9.57
C ARG A 264 10.06 8.63 9.74
N VAL A 265 10.22 7.50 10.46
CA VAL A 265 11.52 6.84 10.63
C VAL A 265 12.03 6.33 9.29
N ALA A 266 11.20 5.63 8.51
CA ALA A 266 11.58 5.08 7.23
C ALA A 266 11.92 6.17 6.19
N ALA A 267 11.07 7.19 6.06
CA ALA A 267 11.29 8.31 5.14
C ALA A 267 12.59 9.08 5.50
N GLY A 268 12.75 9.45 6.77
CA GLY A 268 13.96 10.11 7.25
C GLY A 268 15.22 9.24 7.10
N GLY A 269 15.10 7.92 7.26
CA GLY A 269 16.18 6.97 7.01
C GLY A 269 16.63 6.96 5.55
N ALA A 270 15.67 6.87 4.62
CA ALA A 270 15.94 6.88 3.18
C ALA A 270 16.60 8.19 2.71
N LEU A 271 16.08 9.33 3.16
CA LEU A 271 16.64 10.66 2.83
C LEU A 271 18.06 10.84 3.37
N ARG A 272 18.28 10.48 4.64
CA ARG A 272 19.64 10.55 5.24
C ARG A 272 20.63 9.64 4.52
N ALA A 273 20.24 8.41 4.18
CA ALA A 273 21.08 7.49 3.43
C ALA A 273 21.41 8.01 2.03
N ALA A 274 20.47 8.72 1.40
CA ALA A 274 20.67 9.37 0.12
C ALA A 274 21.48 10.68 0.22
N GLY A 275 21.66 11.26 1.42
CA GLY A 275 22.33 12.54 1.64
C GLY A 275 21.55 13.75 1.13
N ILE A 276 20.19 13.66 1.10
CA ILE A 276 19.30 14.71 0.58
C ILE A 276 18.21 15.08 1.59
N GLY A 277 17.62 16.25 1.39
CA GLY A 277 16.42 16.72 2.08
C GLY A 277 15.15 16.47 1.26
N VAL A 278 13.99 16.77 1.85
CA VAL A 278 12.68 16.67 1.17
C VAL A 278 12.58 17.66 0.00
N ASP A 279 13.22 18.81 0.11
CA ASP A 279 13.20 19.87 -0.91
C ASP A 279 14.01 19.49 -2.16
N ASP A 280 14.95 18.54 -2.05
CA ASP A 280 15.75 18.04 -3.16
C ASP A 280 14.98 17.00 -4.01
N LEU A 281 13.84 16.52 -3.54
CA LEU A 281 13.00 15.58 -4.27
C LEU A 281 12.24 16.28 -5.39
N ALA A 282 12.37 15.80 -6.62
CA ALA A 282 11.59 16.28 -7.77
C ALA A 282 10.35 15.40 -8.03
N HIS A 283 10.45 14.10 -7.78
CA HIS A 283 9.42 13.13 -8.12
C HIS A 283 9.06 12.26 -6.93
N LEU A 284 7.75 12.02 -6.73
CA LEU A 284 7.21 11.21 -5.65
C LEU A 284 6.29 10.12 -6.19
N ASP A 285 6.37 8.91 -5.65
CA ASP A 285 5.29 7.92 -5.73
C ASP A 285 5.02 7.35 -4.36
N LEU A 286 4.05 7.95 -3.68
CA LEU A 286 3.63 7.53 -2.35
C LEU A 286 2.57 6.42 -2.49
N TYR A 287 2.75 5.34 -1.74
CA TYR A 287 1.84 4.20 -1.79
C TYR A 287 0.40 4.61 -1.47
N SER A 288 -0.46 4.48 -2.44
CA SER A 288 -1.74 5.18 -2.50
C SER A 288 -2.93 4.21 -2.50
N CYS A 289 -2.89 3.17 -1.66
CA CYS A 289 -4.02 2.24 -1.56
C CYS A 289 -5.29 2.92 -1.00
N PHE A 290 -5.15 3.85 -0.05
CA PHE A 290 -6.22 4.63 0.56
C PHE A 290 -5.71 6.02 0.96
N GLY A 291 -6.64 6.90 1.37
CA GLY A 291 -6.32 8.28 1.76
C GLY A 291 -5.29 8.37 2.87
N SER A 292 -5.51 7.64 3.97
CA SER A 292 -4.61 7.62 5.13
C SER A 292 -3.17 7.21 4.78
N SER A 293 -2.97 6.28 3.85
CA SER A 293 -1.62 5.90 3.44
C SER A 293 -0.86 7.04 2.77
N VAL A 294 -1.53 7.85 1.95
CA VAL A 294 -0.94 9.03 1.31
C VAL A 294 -0.72 10.15 2.33
N TYR A 295 -1.74 10.47 3.12
CA TYR A 295 -1.65 11.55 4.10
C TYR A 295 -0.57 11.29 5.15
N PHE A 296 -0.44 10.07 5.66
CA PHE A 296 0.60 9.73 6.64
C PHE A 296 2.00 9.80 6.04
N ALA A 297 2.15 9.45 4.75
CA ALA A 297 3.43 9.62 4.05
C ALA A 297 3.76 11.09 3.80
N LEU A 298 2.77 11.91 3.43
CA LEU A 298 2.93 13.37 3.32
C LEU A 298 3.33 14.01 4.65
N ASP A 299 2.65 13.63 5.76
CA ASP A 299 3.00 14.09 7.11
C ASP A 299 4.41 13.62 7.52
N ALA A 300 4.82 12.41 7.15
CA ALA A 300 6.16 11.89 7.43
C ALA A 300 7.26 12.68 6.71
N LEU A 301 6.95 13.19 5.51
CA LEU A 301 7.84 14.06 4.71
C LEU A 301 7.72 15.53 5.09
N GLY A 302 6.70 15.93 5.87
CA GLY A 302 6.47 17.34 6.22
C GLY A 302 5.94 18.19 5.06
N ILE A 303 5.25 17.59 4.09
CA ILE A 303 4.67 18.28 2.92
C ILE A 303 3.15 18.16 2.91
N GLY A 304 2.49 19.10 2.25
CA GLY A 304 1.02 19.14 2.17
C GLY A 304 0.44 18.36 0.99
N PRO A 305 -0.88 18.09 1.00
CA PRO A 305 -1.55 17.39 -0.10
C PRO A 305 -1.58 18.20 -1.39
N ASP A 306 -1.36 19.51 -1.32
CA ASP A 306 -1.33 20.42 -2.47
C ASP A 306 0.10 20.70 -2.97
N ASP A 307 1.11 19.98 -2.47
CA ASP A 307 2.50 20.11 -2.93
C ASP A 307 2.55 20.05 -4.48
N PRO A 308 3.23 21.01 -5.15
CA PRO A 308 3.22 21.11 -6.61
C PRO A 308 3.81 19.89 -7.31
N ARG A 309 4.72 19.15 -6.67
CA ARG A 309 5.30 17.90 -7.22
C ARG A 309 4.27 16.79 -7.41
N GLY A 310 3.14 16.88 -6.71
CA GLY A 310 2.20 15.76 -6.61
C GLY A 310 2.69 14.70 -5.64
N PHE A 311 2.05 13.55 -5.65
CA PHE A 311 2.41 12.43 -4.77
C PHE A 311 2.54 11.10 -5.53
N THR A 312 2.42 11.11 -6.85
CA THR A 312 2.48 9.88 -7.66
C THR A 312 2.99 10.17 -9.07
N VAL A 313 3.81 9.29 -9.60
CA VAL A 313 4.23 9.27 -11.01
C VAL A 313 3.45 8.24 -11.83
N THR A 314 2.74 7.31 -11.17
CA THR A 314 1.93 6.28 -11.84
C THR A 314 0.48 6.72 -12.05
N GLY A 315 -0.08 7.52 -11.15
CA GLY A 315 -1.50 7.85 -11.05
C GLY A 315 -2.22 7.18 -9.87
N GLY A 316 -1.49 6.47 -9.00
CA GLY A 316 -1.99 5.88 -7.75
C GLY A 316 -2.91 4.66 -7.95
N LEU A 317 -3.02 3.83 -6.92
CA LEU A 317 -3.72 2.55 -6.98
C LEU A 317 -5.21 2.62 -7.39
N PRO A 318 -5.99 3.67 -7.07
CA PRO A 318 -7.37 3.77 -7.53
C PRO A 318 -7.51 4.00 -9.04
N SER A 319 -6.52 4.62 -9.69
CA SER A 319 -6.56 4.98 -11.12
C SER A 319 -5.55 4.18 -11.96
N HIS A 320 -4.29 4.07 -11.51
CA HIS A 320 -3.32 3.22 -12.17
C HIS A 320 -3.70 1.74 -12.12
N GLY A 321 -4.26 1.31 -11.00
CA GLY A 321 -4.56 -0.09 -10.67
C GLY A 321 -3.67 -0.60 -9.54
N GLY A 322 -4.22 -1.54 -8.77
CA GLY A 322 -3.57 -2.12 -7.59
C GLY A 322 -3.29 -3.61 -7.75
N PRO A 323 -2.25 -4.03 -8.50
CA PRO A 323 -1.97 -5.44 -8.73
C PRO A 323 -1.42 -6.13 -7.47
N GLY A 324 -2.28 -6.34 -6.47
CA GLY A 324 -1.95 -7.03 -5.23
C GLY A 324 -0.72 -6.46 -4.52
N SER A 325 0.26 -7.29 -4.22
CA SER A 325 1.52 -6.88 -3.60
C SER A 325 2.50 -6.21 -4.58
N GLY A 326 2.18 -6.15 -5.87
CA GLY A 326 3.10 -5.78 -6.94
C GLY A 326 3.21 -4.29 -7.26
N TYR A 327 2.34 -3.41 -6.72
CA TYR A 327 2.27 -2.01 -7.14
C TYR A 327 3.61 -1.27 -7.08
N VAL A 328 4.42 -1.48 -6.04
CA VAL A 328 5.72 -0.79 -5.91
C VAL A 328 6.69 -1.17 -7.04
N THR A 329 6.59 -2.37 -7.63
CA THR A 329 7.38 -2.71 -8.84
C THR A 329 7.01 -1.79 -10.01
N HIS A 330 5.71 -1.48 -10.20
CA HIS A 330 5.24 -0.52 -11.21
C HIS A 330 5.72 0.90 -10.89
N ALA A 331 5.60 1.33 -9.63
CA ALA A 331 6.04 2.64 -9.18
C ALA A 331 7.54 2.85 -9.44
N LEU A 332 8.38 1.84 -9.15
CA LEU A 332 9.82 1.87 -9.40
C LEU A 332 10.14 1.91 -10.91
N ALA A 333 9.43 1.13 -11.72
CA ALA A 333 9.61 1.16 -13.18
C ALA A 333 9.26 2.53 -13.77
N TRP A 334 8.15 3.13 -13.33
CA TRP A 334 7.75 4.48 -13.75
C TRP A 334 8.69 5.56 -13.19
N MET A 335 9.15 5.43 -11.94
CA MET A 335 10.14 6.36 -11.39
C MET A 335 11.44 6.31 -12.20
N ALA A 336 11.90 5.14 -12.61
CA ALA A 336 13.08 5.02 -13.46
C ALA A 336 12.92 5.75 -14.80
N ARG A 337 11.74 5.66 -15.44
CA ARG A 337 11.41 6.41 -16.66
C ARG A 337 11.45 7.92 -16.41
N ARG A 338 10.80 8.40 -15.36
CA ARG A 338 10.75 9.83 -15.01
C ARG A 338 12.13 10.42 -14.74
N LEU A 339 12.98 9.69 -14.02
CA LEU A 339 14.33 10.14 -13.70
C LEU A 339 15.24 10.15 -14.95
N ARG A 340 15.03 9.26 -15.92
CA ARG A 340 15.74 9.30 -17.21
C ARG A 340 15.31 10.50 -18.07
N GLU A 341 14.06 10.95 -17.93
CA GLU A 341 13.54 12.17 -18.59
C GLU A 341 14.01 13.45 -17.88
N ASP A 342 14.43 13.36 -16.61
CA ASP A 342 14.88 14.46 -15.76
C ASP A 342 16.21 14.10 -15.07
N PRO A 343 17.33 14.01 -15.85
CA PRO A 343 18.62 13.56 -15.32
C PRO A 343 19.15 14.44 -14.20
N GLY A 344 19.67 13.82 -13.15
CA GLY A 344 20.17 14.49 -11.94
C GLY A 344 19.11 14.73 -10.89
N ALA A 345 17.83 14.62 -11.23
CA ALA A 345 16.74 14.73 -10.27
C ALA A 345 16.72 13.56 -9.27
N HIS A 346 16.10 13.80 -8.12
CA HIS A 346 15.87 12.78 -7.10
C HIS A 346 14.39 12.40 -7.07
N GLY A 347 14.15 11.08 -7.01
CA GLY A 347 12.81 10.50 -6.85
C GLY A 347 12.69 9.70 -5.57
N LEU A 348 11.49 9.65 -4.99
CA LEU A 348 11.19 8.84 -3.81
C LEU A 348 9.97 7.96 -4.10
N VAL A 349 10.11 6.66 -3.80
CA VAL A 349 9.02 5.68 -3.86
C VAL A 349 8.78 5.10 -2.49
N SER A 350 7.52 5.05 -2.06
CA SER A 350 7.14 4.41 -0.81
C SER A 350 6.31 3.14 -1.01
N GLY A 351 6.30 2.27 -0.01
CA GLY A 351 5.48 1.08 0.07
C GLY A 351 4.81 0.97 1.44
N VAL A 352 3.57 0.47 1.46
CA VAL A 352 2.84 0.13 2.69
C VAL A 352 2.41 -1.32 2.63
N GLY A 353 2.75 -2.09 3.67
CA GLY A 353 2.39 -3.49 3.78
C GLY A 353 1.38 -3.74 4.89
N MET A 354 0.52 -4.70 4.68
CA MET A 354 -0.58 -5.07 5.55
C MET A 354 -1.50 -3.87 5.85
N HIS A 355 -1.99 -3.73 7.07
CA HIS A 355 -2.92 -2.71 7.49
C HIS A 355 -2.17 -1.56 8.19
N MET A 356 -1.40 -0.77 7.42
CA MET A 356 -0.56 0.33 7.93
C MET A 356 0.57 -0.15 8.87
N THR A 357 1.09 -1.36 8.66
CA THR A 357 2.04 -2.02 9.59
C THR A 357 3.49 -1.90 9.13
N LYS A 358 3.75 -2.07 7.83
CA LYS A 358 5.10 -2.13 7.26
C LYS A 358 5.31 -0.97 6.32
N HIS A 359 6.44 -0.29 6.44
CA HIS A 359 6.76 0.88 5.63
C HIS A 359 8.14 0.77 5.02
N ALA A 360 8.23 1.09 3.74
CA ALA A 360 9.47 1.17 2.98
C ALA A 360 9.51 2.49 2.21
N PHE A 361 10.65 3.16 2.23
CA PHE A 361 10.93 4.35 1.42
C PHE A 361 12.26 4.15 0.73
N THR A 362 12.34 4.47 -0.56
CA THR A 362 13.55 4.34 -1.37
C THR A 362 13.76 5.60 -2.18
N CYS A 363 15.00 6.12 -2.18
CA CYS A 363 15.42 7.30 -2.94
C CYS A 363 16.24 6.88 -4.15
N TRP A 364 16.01 7.52 -5.28
CA TRP A 364 16.57 7.19 -6.58
C TRP A 364 17.05 8.42 -7.33
N SER A 365 18.09 8.27 -8.18
CA SER A 365 18.56 9.31 -9.09
C SER A 365 19.30 8.68 -10.27
N THR A 366 19.44 9.41 -11.37
CA THR A 366 20.35 9.04 -12.46
C THR A 366 21.80 9.36 -12.16
N ASP A 367 22.09 10.20 -11.13
CA ASP A 367 23.44 10.45 -10.70
C ASP A 367 24.01 9.23 -9.97
N PRO A 368 25.17 8.70 -10.40
CA PRO A 368 25.76 7.54 -9.76
C PRO A 368 26.16 7.88 -8.33
N ALA A 369 25.79 7.01 -7.38
CA ALA A 369 26.31 7.10 -6.04
C ALA A 369 27.79 6.68 -6.04
N PRO A 370 28.70 7.47 -5.47
CA PRO A 370 30.11 7.09 -5.43
C PRO A 370 30.37 5.89 -4.51
N VAL A 371 29.45 5.65 -3.57
CA VAL A 371 29.44 4.52 -2.64
C VAL A 371 28.02 3.97 -2.58
N ALA A 372 27.88 2.65 -2.47
CA ALA A 372 26.57 2.03 -2.27
C ALA A 372 25.92 2.62 -0.99
N PRO A 373 24.59 2.87 -1.01
CA PRO A 373 23.91 3.39 0.18
C PRO A 373 24.10 2.41 1.35
N PRO A 374 24.18 2.92 2.59
CA PRO A 374 24.24 2.05 3.75
C PRO A 374 22.95 1.24 3.88
N PRO A 375 22.98 0.07 4.53
CA PRO A 375 21.76 -0.67 4.83
C PRO A 375 20.81 0.22 5.65
N PRO A 376 19.49 -0.01 5.54
CA PRO A 376 18.53 0.67 6.39
C PRO A 376 18.88 0.49 7.86
N ALA A 377 18.94 1.60 8.61
CA ALA A 377 19.14 1.50 10.05
C ALA A 377 18.00 0.73 10.70
N ALA A 378 18.31 -0.06 11.74
CA ALA A 378 17.29 -0.73 12.53
C ALA A 378 16.35 0.33 13.13
N ALA A 379 15.06 0.16 12.86
CA ALA A 379 14.04 1.01 13.46
C ALA A 379 13.76 0.54 14.90
N PRO A 380 13.41 1.46 15.82
CA PRO A 380 12.95 1.06 17.15
C PRO A 380 11.67 0.22 17.05
N ALA A 381 11.46 -0.68 18.02
CA ALA A 381 10.22 -1.39 18.14
C ALA A 381 9.06 -0.38 18.33
N PRO A 382 7.89 -0.60 17.70
CA PRO A 382 6.76 0.29 17.85
C PRO A 382 6.20 0.24 19.27
N GLU A 383 5.75 1.38 19.77
CA GLU A 383 4.89 1.40 20.96
C GLU A 383 3.54 0.80 20.60
N THR A 384 2.95 0.02 21.51
CA THR A 384 1.66 -0.63 21.30
C THR A 384 0.67 -0.32 22.42
N ARG A 385 -0.62 -0.39 22.11
CA ARG A 385 -1.71 -0.44 23.10
C ARG A 385 -2.15 -1.88 23.29
N PRO A 386 -2.51 -2.29 24.54
CA PRO A 386 -3.08 -3.62 24.75
C PRO A 386 -4.39 -3.78 23.98
N VAL A 387 -4.57 -4.92 23.31
CA VAL A 387 -5.81 -5.27 22.62
C VAL A 387 -6.50 -6.38 23.37
N VAL A 388 -7.80 -6.20 23.66
CA VAL A 388 -8.67 -7.16 24.33
C VAL A 388 -9.77 -7.64 23.38
N GLU A 389 -10.16 -8.90 23.54
CA GLU A 389 -11.23 -9.48 22.74
C GLU A 389 -12.61 -9.06 23.25
N ARG A 390 -12.75 -8.90 24.57
CA ARG A 390 -14.01 -8.56 25.23
C ARG A 390 -13.98 -7.13 25.76
N LEU A 391 -14.96 -6.34 25.34
CA LEU A 391 -15.26 -5.02 25.88
C LEU A 391 -16.62 -5.04 26.57
N GLU A 392 -16.73 -4.38 27.74
CA GLU A 392 -17.97 -4.25 28.48
C GLU A 392 -18.04 -2.90 29.20
N GLY A 393 -19.21 -2.28 29.19
CA GLY A 393 -19.46 -0.99 29.84
C GLY A 393 -19.14 0.22 28.99
N THR A 394 -18.75 1.31 29.63
CA THR A 394 -18.49 2.58 28.96
C THR A 394 -17.08 2.61 28.37
N VAL A 395 -16.98 2.92 27.09
CA VAL A 395 -15.73 3.06 26.33
C VAL A 395 -15.65 4.42 25.65
N THR A 396 -14.46 4.81 25.21
CA THR A 396 -14.26 5.95 24.32
C THR A 396 -14.02 5.45 22.89
N VAL A 397 -14.71 5.99 21.90
CA VAL A 397 -14.48 5.68 20.49
C VAL A 397 -13.20 6.35 20.02
N VAL A 398 -12.24 5.56 19.52
CA VAL A 398 -10.93 6.04 19.02
C VAL A 398 -10.96 6.23 17.51
N ALA A 399 -11.66 5.36 16.81
CA ALA A 399 -11.90 5.43 15.38
C ALA A 399 -13.20 4.70 15.06
N ALA A 400 -13.93 5.14 14.04
CA ALA A 400 -15.16 4.48 13.62
C ALA A 400 -15.40 4.66 12.11
N THR A 401 -15.93 3.63 11.48
CA THR A 401 -16.35 3.70 10.08
C THR A 401 -17.67 2.97 9.87
N VAL A 402 -18.49 3.46 8.95
CA VAL A 402 -19.71 2.79 8.50
C VAL A 402 -19.42 2.06 7.20
N LEU A 403 -19.64 0.76 7.18
CA LEU A 403 -19.59 -0.07 5.99
C LEU A 403 -20.92 0.01 5.25
N HIS A 404 -20.83 0.00 3.92
CA HIS A 404 -21.99 0.10 3.03
C HIS A 404 -22.08 -1.12 2.12
N GLY A 405 -23.29 -1.58 1.90
CA GLY A 405 -23.65 -2.65 1.01
C GLY A 405 -23.37 -2.37 -0.47
N ARG A 406 -23.71 -3.33 -1.32
CA ARG A 406 -23.54 -3.18 -2.77
C ARG A 406 -24.53 -2.17 -3.38
N ASP A 407 -25.65 -1.96 -2.76
CA ASP A 407 -26.66 -0.91 -3.03
C ASP A 407 -26.22 0.49 -2.59
N GLY A 408 -25.24 0.57 -1.69
CA GLY A 408 -24.75 1.81 -1.11
C GLY A 408 -25.35 2.15 0.24
N ASP A 409 -26.27 1.33 0.74
CA ASP A 409 -26.90 1.53 2.05
C ASP A 409 -25.95 1.18 3.20
N PRO A 410 -26.04 1.88 4.34
CA PRO A 410 -25.23 1.58 5.51
C PRO A 410 -25.65 0.22 6.10
N GLU A 411 -24.69 -0.69 6.28
CA GLU A 411 -24.95 -2.04 6.81
C GLU A 411 -24.51 -2.17 8.27
N ARG A 412 -23.31 -1.67 8.61
CA ARG A 412 -22.80 -1.75 9.97
C ARG A 412 -21.74 -0.69 10.25
N LEU A 413 -21.69 -0.27 11.49
CA LEU A 413 -20.59 0.52 12.03
C LEU A 413 -19.57 -0.42 12.68
N VAL A 414 -18.28 -0.15 12.43
CA VAL A 414 -17.16 -0.79 13.13
C VAL A 414 -16.35 0.30 13.82
N ALA A 415 -16.06 0.10 15.10
CA ALA A 415 -15.31 1.04 15.90
C ALA A 415 -14.13 0.37 16.61
N VAL A 416 -13.03 1.11 16.75
CA VAL A 416 -11.99 0.86 17.74
C VAL A 416 -12.37 1.66 18.99
N CYS A 417 -12.48 0.97 20.11
CA CYS A 417 -12.90 1.53 21.37
C CYS A 417 -11.80 1.35 22.42
N GLU A 418 -11.63 2.33 23.30
CA GLU A 418 -10.67 2.32 24.39
C GLU A 418 -11.38 2.30 25.73
N THR A 419 -10.99 1.37 26.62
CA THR A 419 -11.50 1.30 28.00
C THR A 419 -10.89 2.42 28.86
N PRO A 420 -11.46 2.73 30.03
CA PRO A 420 -10.87 3.68 30.97
C PRO A 420 -9.43 3.34 31.39
N GLU A 421 -9.06 2.08 31.36
CA GLU A 421 -7.73 1.56 31.71
C GLU A 421 -6.74 1.64 30.53
N GLY A 422 -7.18 2.08 29.33
CA GLY A 422 -6.36 2.27 28.15
C GLY A 422 -6.17 1.02 27.28
N ALA A 423 -6.88 -0.07 27.55
CA ALA A 423 -6.95 -1.22 26.64
C ALA A 423 -7.92 -0.93 25.49
N ARG A 424 -7.63 -1.49 24.31
CA ARG A 424 -8.46 -1.31 23.13
C ARG A 424 -9.10 -2.62 22.67
N GLY A 425 -10.20 -2.49 21.96
CA GLY A 425 -10.88 -3.59 21.31
C GLY A 425 -11.79 -3.07 20.21
N TYR A 426 -12.45 -3.98 19.52
CA TYR A 426 -13.39 -3.64 18.46
C TYR A 426 -14.82 -3.76 18.97
N ALA A 427 -15.72 -2.94 18.44
CA ALA A 427 -17.14 -3.06 18.63
C ALA A 427 -17.90 -2.79 17.33
N VAL A 428 -19.07 -3.39 17.18
CA VAL A 428 -19.91 -3.24 15.98
C VAL A 428 -21.31 -2.78 16.38
N GLY A 429 -21.90 -1.92 15.55
CA GLY A 429 -23.27 -1.45 15.67
C GLY A 429 -24.04 -1.65 14.37
N THR A 430 -25.28 -2.09 14.47
CA THR A 430 -26.17 -2.35 13.31
C THR A 430 -27.51 -1.64 13.47
N ASP A 431 -27.71 -0.92 14.55
CA ASP A 431 -28.92 -0.15 14.80
C ASP A 431 -29.06 0.99 13.80
N ALA A 432 -30.25 1.16 13.22
CA ALA A 432 -30.50 2.14 12.15
C ALA A 432 -30.30 3.60 12.63
N GLU A 433 -30.65 3.91 13.90
CA GLU A 433 -30.46 5.25 14.43
C GLU A 433 -28.97 5.54 14.65
N LEU A 434 -28.20 4.55 15.13
CA LEU A 434 -26.76 4.66 15.27
C LEU A 434 -26.07 4.85 13.91
N LEU A 435 -26.48 4.08 12.89
CA LEU A 435 -25.92 4.19 11.55
C LEU A 435 -26.22 5.55 10.91
N ALA A 436 -27.42 6.07 11.08
CA ALA A 436 -27.81 7.42 10.63
C ALA A 436 -27.00 8.49 11.37
N ALA A 437 -26.93 8.40 12.68
CA ALA A 437 -26.14 9.34 13.50
C ALA A 437 -24.66 9.35 13.13
N ALA A 438 -24.08 8.19 12.81
CA ALA A 438 -22.68 8.07 12.41
C ALA A 438 -22.35 8.80 11.10
N GLY A 439 -23.36 9.08 10.26
CA GLY A 439 -23.23 9.92 9.05
C GLY A 439 -23.27 11.43 9.32
N GLU A 440 -23.77 11.85 10.46
CA GLU A 440 -24.07 13.26 10.75
C GLU A 440 -23.19 13.83 11.88
N VAL A 441 -22.81 13.02 12.85
CA VAL A 441 -22.08 13.48 14.03
C VAL A 441 -20.71 12.81 14.17
N GLU A 442 -19.81 13.56 14.83
CA GLU A 442 -18.50 13.02 15.19
C GLU A 442 -18.64 11.95 16.28
N LEU A 443 -18.16 10.75 15.99
CA LEU A 443 -18.14 9.65 16.96
C LEU A 443 -16.81 9.55 17.69
N VAL A 444 -15.69 9.91 17.04
CA VAL A 444 -14.36 9.81 17.62
C VAL A 444 -14.23 10.76 18.82
N GLY A 445 -13.74 10.24 19.93
CA GLY A 445 -13.64 10.95 21.20
C GLY A 445 -14.91 10.87 22.06
N ARG A 446 -16.03 10.34 21.55
CA ARG A 446 -17.27 10.21 22.34
C ARG A 446 -17.30 8.93 23.15
N ARG A 447 -18.06 8.98 24.23
CA ARG A 447 -18.37 7.81 25.06
C ARG A 447 -19.51 7.00 24.44
N ALA A 448 -19.39 5.69 24.49
CA ALA A 448 -20.39 4.75 24.02
C ALA A 448 -20.53 3.60 25.03
N GLN A 449 -21.63 2.87 24.97
CA GLN A 449 -21.84 1.64 25.73
C GLN A 449 -21.51 0.44 24.87
N VAL A 450 -20.79 -0.51 25.44
CA VAL A 450 -20.47 -1.76 24.76
C VAL A 450 -20.89 -2.94 25.63
N ARG A 451 -21.49 -3.94 24.99
CA ARG A 451 -21.88 -5.22 25.61
C ARG A 451 -21.39 -6.37 24.76
N PRO A 452 -20.73 -7.38 25.35
CA PRO A 452 -20.37 -8.59 24.64
C PRO A 452 -21.63 -9.42 24.31
N ASP A 453 -21.68 -9.92 23.07
CA ASP A 453 -22.77 -10.74 22.54
C ASP A 453 -22.22 -11.77 21.57
N GLY A 454 -22.26 -13.08 21.95
CA GLY A 454 -21.87 -14.18 21.08
C GLY A 454 -20.44 -14.11 20.51
N GLY A 455 -19.47 -13.56 21.26
CA GLY A 455 -18.08 -13.39 20.83
C GLY A 455 -17.81 -12.09 20.06
N VAL A 456 -18.83 -11.25 19.89
CA VAL A 456 -18.75 -9.92 19.27
C VAL A 456 -19.14 -8.87 20.29
N ASN A 457 -18.46 -7.74 20.31
CA ASN A 457 -18.82 -6.60 21.15
C ASN A 457 -19.83 -5.72 20.40
N ARG A 458 -21.02 -5.51 20.98
CA ARG A 458 -22.08 -4.67 20.42
C ARG A 458 -21.99 -3.26 20.98
N LEU A 459 -21.88 -2.28 20.08
CA LEU A 459 -21.87 -0.88 20.41
C LEU A 459 -23.28 -0.30 20.34
N SER A 460 -23.66 0.41 21.38
CA SER A 460 -24.88 1.23 21.42
C SER A 460 -24.52 2.64 21.88
N TRP A 461 -25.31 3.61 21.42
CA TRP A 461 -25.16 5.00 21.79
C TRP A 461 -26.50 5.56 22.26
N ASP A 462 -26.54 5.92 23.55
CA ASP A 462 -27.67 6.62 24.12
C ASP A 462 -27.58 8.10 23.70
N GLY A 463 -28.22 8.50 22.62
CA GLY A 463 -28.17 9.84 21.97
C GLY A 463 -28.25 11.08 22.87
N GLY A 464 -28.01 10.91 24.16
CA GLY A 464 -28.20 11.91 25.25
C GLY A 464 -27.10 12.97 25.34
N ASP A 465 -25.93 12.82 24.72
CA ASP A 465 -24.90 13.86 24.77
C ASP A 465 -24.75 14.53 23.39
N ARG A 466 -25.74 15.34 23.02
CA ARG A 466 -25.58 16.37 21.98
C ARG A 466 -24.66 17.45 22.57
N GLY A 467 -23.36 17.07 22.70
CA GLY A 467 -22.35 17.92 23.29
C GLY A 467 -22.41 19.33 22.73
N SER A 468 -22.57 20.28 23.63
CA SER A 468 -22.31 21.68 23.40
C SER A 468 -20.95 21.82 22.73
N ALA A 469 -20.92 22.23 21.47
CA ALA A 469 -19.73 22.71 20.82
C ALA A 469 -19.20 23.90 21.64
N GLY A 470 -18.26 23.64 22.52
CA GLY A 470 -17.46 24.66 23.17
C GLY A 470 -16.53 25.27 22.13
N ARG A 471 -16.63 26.57 22.01
CA ARG A 471 -15.96 27.53 21.11
C ARG A 471 -14.45 27.42 21.15
#